data_31bfd4290a70a7672249c83683a2b956
#
_entry.id   31bfd4290a70a7672249c83683a2b956
#
_cell.length_a   1.000
_cell.length_b   1.000
_cell.length_c   1.000
_cell.angle_alpha   90.00
_cell.angle_beta   90.00
_cell.angle_gamma   90.00
#
_symmetry.space_group_name_H-M   'P 1'
#
loop_
_entity.id
_entity.type
_entity.pdbx_description
1 polymer ?
#
loop_
_entity_poly.entity_id
_entity_poly.type
_entity_poly.pdbx_seq_one_letter_code
_entity_poly.pdbx_strand_id
1 'polypeptide(L)'
;MPFKDIHHSEYTKRIGMTLFGTMKRTDPITMEETDVVNGIVTIRVNTNNAIGPLLQQWPGSGETGETLLVRRDGDRLLFLNNTRHLMDTALRMSIPAKSMAPESFMLDAAEEGIIKTFDHRGVEVLLAFRYIPQLKWGLMVKQDTSEAFKSIVELKNQVITLAIASVCIIVVIVFVLAHGITHPILRLVQGANAIGRGNLGHRLPIKSED
;
A
#
# COMPACT_ATOMS: atom_id res chain seq x y z
N MET A 1 8.37 2.40 -33.24
CA MET A 1 7.41 1.44 -33.80
C MET A 1 6.01 2.05 -33.66
N PRO A 2 5.27 2.31 -34.74
CA PRO A 2 3.92 2.83 -34.61
C PRO A 2 2.99 1.77 -34.02
N PHE A 3 2.10 2.18 -33.12
CA PHE A 3 1.11 1.28 -32.53
C PHE A 3 -0.26 1.95 -32.57
N LYS A 4 -1.32 1.15 -32.67
CA LYS A 4 -2.67 1.57 -32.39
C LYS A 4 -2.96 1.26 -30.94
N ASP A 5 -3.29 2.30 -30.19
CA ASP A 5 -3.56 2.26 -28.77
C ASP A 5 -4.65 1.23 -28.39
N ILE A 6 -4.85 1.01 -27.11
CA ILE A 6 -5.89 0.12 -26.61
C ILE A 6 -7.25 0.56 -27.13
N HIS A 7 -7.94 -0.34 -27.80
CA HIS A 7 -9.24 -0.10 -28.46
C HIS A 7 -10.08 -1.39 -28.49
N HIS A 8 -11.38 -1.23 -28.72
CA HIS A 8 -12.23 -2.35 -29.08
C HIS A 8 -11.91 -2.82 -30.50
N SER A 9 -11.54 -4.09 -30.65
CA SER A 9 -11.32 -4.67 -31.97
C SER A 9 -12.66 -4.90 -32.67
N GLU A 10 -12.84 -4.33 -33.84
CA GLU A 10 -14.05 -4.53 -34.65
C GLU A 10 -14.30 -5.97 -35.03
N TYR A 11 -13.21 -6.75 -35.23
CA TYR A 11 -13.29 -8.16 -35.63
C TYR A 11 -13.54 -9.12 -34.47
N THR A 12 -12.87 -8.91 -33.33
CA THR A 12 -12.95 -9.85 -32.19
C THR A 12 -13.86 -9.37 -31.09
N LYS A 13 -14.36 -8.12 -31.16
CA LYS A 13 -15.10 -7.41 -30.11
C LYS A 13 -14.40 -7.43 -28.72
N ARG A 14 -13.10 -7.70 -28.72
CA ARG A 14 -12.27 -7.74 -27.51
C ARG A 14 -11.41 -6.50 -27.44
N ILE A 15 -11.00 -6.13 -26.23
CA ILE A 15 -10.07 -5.04 -25.99
C ILE A 15 -8.66 -5.52 -26.34
N GLY A 16 -7.97 -4.77 -27.17
CA GLY A 16 -6.64 -5.13 -27.62
C GLY A 16 -5.83 -3.91 -28.07
N MET A 17 -4.54 -4.13 -28.16
CA MET A 17 -3.57 -3.20 -28.70
C MET A 17 -3.02 -3.77 -30.02
N THR A 18 -2.78 -2.93 -31.00
CA THR A 18 -2.24 -3.35 -32.29
C THR A 18 -0.88 -2.68 -32.52
N LEU A 19 0.13 -3.50 -32.72
CA LEU A 19 1.48 -3.08 -33.10
C LEU A 19 1.64 -3.22 -34.60
N PHE A 20 2.31 -2.27 -35.23
CA PHE A 20 2.60 -2.29 -36.66
C PHE A 20 4.11 -2.30 -36.87
N GLY A 21 4.57 -3.17 -37.74
CA GLY A 21 5.93 -3.21 -38.22
C GLY A 21 5.97 -3.22 -39.75
N THR A 22 6.87 -2.47 -40.34
CA THR A 22 7.12 -2.53 -41.78
C THR A 22 8.13 -3.63 -42.08
N MET A 23 7.86 -4.44 -43.09
CA MET A 23 8.83 -5.37 -43.68
C MET A 23 9.50 -4.65 -44.82
N LYS A 24 10.79 -4.38 -44.69
CA LYS A 24 11.62 -3.82 -45.75
C LYS A 24 12.18 -4.92 -46.65
N ARG A 25 12.39 -4.59 -47.91
CA ARG A 25 13.05 -5.48 -48.88
C ARG A 25 14.54 -5.49 -48.58
N THR A 26 15.13 -6.68 -48.54
CA THR A 26 16.58 -6.86 -48.52
C THR A 26 17.07 -6.95 -49.94
N ASP A 27 18.12 -6.23 -50.30
CA ASP A 27 18.79 -6.37 -51.60
C ASP A 27 19.48 -7.76 -51.63
N PRO A 28 19.17 -8.61 -52.62
CA PRO A 28 19.72 -9.96 -52.69
C PRO A 28 21.24 -10.01 -52.96
N ILE A 29 21.83 -8.90 -53.38
CA ILE A 29 23.27 -8.83 -53.70
C ILE A 29 24.07 -8.29 -52.52
N THR A 30 23.60 -7.17 -51.93
CA THR A 30 24.32 -6.50 -50.83
C THR A 30 23.90 -6.98 -49.46
N MET A 31 22.78 -7.71 -49.34
CA MET A 31 22.15 -8.13 -48.09
C MET A 31 21.77 -6.98 -47.18
N GLU A 32 21.72 -5.75 -47.68
CA GLU A 32 21.31 -4.55 -46.94
C GLU A 32 19.82 -4.34 -47.06
N GLU A 33 19.21 -3.77 -45.99
CA GLU A 33 17.82 -3.36 -46.00
C GLU A 33 17.63 -2.16 -46.93
N THR A 34 16.73 -2.26 -47.88
CA THR A 34 16.31 -1.14 -48.73
C THR A 34 15.17 -0.35 -48.09
N ASP A 35 14.96 0.88 -48.55
CA ASP A 35 13.82 1.69 -48.10
C ASP A 35 12.49 1.25 -48.72
N VAL A 36 12.48 0.21 -49.52
CA VAL A 36 11.25 -0.31 -50.14
C VAL A 36 10.50 -1.17 -49.13
N VAL A 37 9.28 -0.77 -48.80
CA VAL A 37 8.39 -1.51 -47.92
C VAL A 37 7.68 -2.59 -48.74
N ASN A 38 7.94 -3.86 -48.42
CA ASN A 38 7.31 -5.02 -49.06
C ASN A 38 6.00 -5.44 -48.41
N GLY A 39 5.81 -5.05 -47.16
CA GLY A 39 4.60 -5.42 -46.43
C GLY A 39 4.53 -4.79 -45.05
N ILE A 40 3.42 -4.98 -44.38
CA ILE A 40 3.17 -4.56 -43.02
C ILE A 40 2.85 -5.79 -42.17
N VAL A 41 3.62 -5.98 -41.10
CA VAL A 41 3.31 -6.98 -40.07
C VAL A 41 2.45 -6.29 -39.00
N THR A 42 1.33 -6.93 -38.71
CA THR A 42 0.42 -6.45 -37.67
C THR A 42 0.34 -7.48 -36.58
N ILE A 43 0.75 -7.10 -35.35
CA ILE A 43 0.65 -7.94 -34.16
C ILE A 43 -0.49 -7.40 -33.31
N ARG A 44 -1.48 -8.22 -33.07
CA ARG A 44 -2.63 -7.88 -32.22
C ARG A 44 -2.46 -8.53 -30.86
N VAL A 45 -2.38 -7.71 -29.81
CA VAL A 45 -2.21 -8.17 -28.42
C VAL A 45 -3.57 -8.05 -27.72
N ASN A 46 -4.04 -9.16 -27.14
CA ASN A 46 -5.19 -9.13 -26.24
C ASN A 46 -4.74 -8.58 -24.88
N THR A 47 -5.18 -7.36 -24.54
CA THR A 47 -4.74 -6.68 -23.30
C THR A 47 -5.21 -7.38 -22.05
N ASN A 48 -6.36 -8.02 -22.06
CA ASN A 48 -6.85 -8.76 -20.89
C ASN A 48 -5.95 -9.96 -20.54
N ASN A 49 -5.38 -10.61 -21.54
CA ASN A 49 -4.53 -11.78 -21.33
C ASN A 49 -3.05 -11.42 -21.14
N ALA A 50 -2.58 -10.36 -21.77
CA ALA A 50 -1.17 -9.96 -21.72
C ALA A 50 -0.86 -8.97 -20.61
N ILE A 51 -1.70 -7.94 -20.45
CA ILE A 51 -1.45 -6.85 -19.51
C ILE A 51 -2.26 -7.04 -18.22
N GLY A 52 -3.48 -7.57 -18.31
CA GLY A 52 -4.39 -7.77 -17.18
C GLY A 52 -3.75 -8.50 -15.99
N PRO A 53 -3.13 -9.69 -16.18
CA PRO A 53 -2.48 -10.40 -15.10
C PRO A 53 -1.32 -9.64 -14.46
N LEU A 54 -0.54 -8.89 -15.26
CA LEU A 54 0.58 -8.08 -14.78
C LEU A 54 0.10 -6.91 -13.90
N LEU A 55 -1.09 -6.37 -14.19
CA LEU A 55 -1.65 -5.25 -13.44
C LEU A 55 -2.36 -5.69 -12.16
N GLN A 56 -2.97 -6.88 -12.16
CA GLN A 56 -3.82 -7.34 -11.07
C GLN A 56 -3.12 -8.25 -10.05
N GLN A 57 -2.00 -8.87 -10.42
CA GLN A 57 -1.34 -9.90 -9.62
C GLN A 57 0.13 -9.55 -9.35
N TRP A 58 0.42 -8.37 -8.83
CA TRP A 58 1.78 -8.04 -8.42
C TRP A 58 1.98 -8.34 -6.91
N PRO A 59 3.19 -8.77 -6.52
CA PRO A 59 3.50 -9.04 -5.12
C PRO A 59 3.32 -7.79 -4.25
N GLY A 60 2.55 -7.92 -3.15
CA GLY A 60 2.29 -6.80 -2.25
C GLY A 60 1.01 -6.00 -2.54
N SER A 61 0.22 -6.39 -3.55
CA SER A 61 -1.06 -5.72 -3.84
C SER A 61 -2.10 -5.84 -2.72
N GLY A 62 -1.95 -6.81 -1.82
CA GLY A 62 -2.92 -7.06 -0.77
C GLY A 62 -4.32 -7.38 -1.28
N GLU A 63 -5.31 -7.12 -0.43
CA GLU A 63 -6.72 -7.35 -0.78
C GLU A 63 -7.34 -6.15 -1.53
N THR A 64 -6.91 -4.92 -1.21
CA THR A 64 -7.47 -3.68 -1.76
C THR A 64 -6.59 -3.04 -2.85
N GLY A 65 -5.36 -3.53 -3.01
CA GLY A 65 -4.42 -3.03 -4.00
C GLY A 65 -4.96 -3.18 -5.43
N GLU A 66 -4.88 -2.10 -6.19
CA GLU A 66 -5.40 -2.02 -7.55
C GLU A 66 -4.45 -1.23 -8.45
N THR A 67 -4.23 -1.74 -9.66
CA THR A 67 -3.45 -1.04 -10.68
C THR A 67 -4.36 -0.59 -11.81
N LEU A 68 -4.28 0.69 -12.13
CA LEU A 68 -5.09 1.34 -13.15
C LEU A 68 -4.20 1.93 -14.24
N LEU A 69 -4.60 1.73 -15.48
CA LEU A 69 -4.06 2.44 -16.62
C LEU A 69 -5.11 3.43 -17.11
N VAL A 70 -4.70 4.67 -17.29
CA VAL A 70 -5.58 5.73 -17.80
C VAL A 70 -4.93 6.42 -18.99
N ARG A 71 -5.77 6.97 -19.87
CA ARG A 71 -5.34 7.80 -20.99
C ARG A 71 -6.19 9.05 -21.04
N ARG A 72 -5.60 10.16 -21.43
CA ARG A 72 -6.36 11.37 -21.71
C ARG A 72 -7.10 11.24 -23.04
N ASP A 73 -8.38 11.49 -23.00
CA ASP A 73 -9.26 11.54 -24.17
C ASP A 73 -10.05 12.87 -24.14
N GLY A 74 -9.50 13.86 -24.81
CA GLY A 74 -9.99 15.24 -24.74
C GLY A 74 -9.92 15.81 -23.31
N ASP A 75 -11.08 16.14 -22.75
CA ASP A 75 -11.23 16.69 -21.40
C ASP A 75 -11.59 15.61 -20.35
N ARG A 76 -11.39 14.34 -20.70
CA ARG A 76 -11.69 13.19 -19.84
C ARG A 76 -10.49 12.26 -19.73
N LEU A 77 -10.46 11.51 -18.64
CA LEU A 77 -9.53 10.40 -18.41
C LEU A 77 -10.27 9.10 -18.63
N LEU A 78 -9.85 8.33 -19.61
CA LEU A 78 -10.42 7.05 -19.98
C LEU A 78 -9.64 5.93 -19.30
N PHE A 79 -10.32 5.01 -18.63
CA PHE A 79 -9.73 3.81 -18.04
C PHE A 79 -9.44 2.78 -19.14
N LEU A 80 -8.22 2.28 -19.19
CA LEU A 80 -7.76 1.34 -20.22
C LEU A 80 -7.87 -0.13 -19.79
N ASN A 81 -7.99 -0.37 -18.48
CA ASN A 81 -8.19 -1.71 -17.92
C ASN A 81 -9.41 -1.74 -17.00
N ASN A 82 -9.84 -2.95 -16.67
CA ASN A 82 -10.90 -3.13 -15.68
C ASN A 82 -10.38 -2.79 -14.29
N THR A 83 -11.21 -2.14 -13.50
CA THR A 83 -10.95 -1.93 -12.08
C THR A 83 -11.27 -3.19 -11.30
N ARG A 84 -10.65 -3.35 -10.12
CA ARG A 84 -10.86 -4.52 -9.27
C ARG A 84 -12.28 -4.61 -8.72
N HIS A 85 -12.86 -3.45 -8.43
CA HIS A 85 -14.16 -3.36 -7.76
C HIS A 85 -15.34 -3.16 -8.72
N LEU A 86 -15.08 -2.78 -9.98
CA LEU A 86 -16.11 -2.58 -10.99
C LEU A 86 -15.72 -3.32 -12.26
N MET A 87 -16.58 -4.21 -12.69
CA MET A 87 -16.44 -4.94 -13.95
C MET A 87 -16.75 -4.03 -15.15
N ASP A 88 -16.19 -4.35 -16.31
CA ASP A 88 -16.45 -3.67 -17.59
C ASP A 88 -16.13 -2.16 -17.62
N THR A 89 -15.16 -1.73 -16.84
CA THR A 89 -14.71 -0.32 -16.80
C THR A 89 -13.75 0.02 -17.94
N ALA A 90 -13.03 -0.97 -18.46
CA ALA A 90 -12.06 -0.78 -19.53
C ALA A 90 -12.70 -0.19 -20.80
N LEU A 91 -12.18 0.97 -21.25
CA LEU A 91 -12.66 1.77 -22.40
C LEU A 91 -14.12 2.26 -22.29
N ARG A 92 -14.74 2.14 -21.14
CA ARG A 92 -16.12 2.59 -20.88
C ARG A 92 -16.21 3.62 -19.78
N MET A 93 -15.43 3.44 -18.72
CA MET A 93 -15.39 4.40 -17.63
C MET A 93 -14.45 5.55 -17.94
N SER A 94 -14.95 6.76 -17.77
CA SER A 94 -14.14 7.96 -17.88
C SER A 94 -14.56 8.99 -16.83
N ILE A 95 -13.59 9.73 -16.31
CA ILE A 95 -13.78 10.80 -15.34
C ILE A 95 -13.34 12.14 -15.96
N PRO A 96 -13.90 13.30 -15.55
CA PRO A 96 -13.44 14.58 -16.02
C PRO A 96 -11.96 14.81 -15.67
N ALA A 97 -11.14 15.25 -16.61
CA ALA A 97 -9.71 15.51 -16.40
C ALA A 97 -9.43 16.61 -15.36
N LYS A 98 -10.39 17.50 -15.13
CA LYS A 98 -10.33 18.55 -14.10
C LYS A 98 -11.06 18.17 -12.81
N SER A 99 -11.50 16.93 -12.65
CA SER A 99 -12.10 16.49 -11.40
C SER A 99 -11.05 16.48 -10.30
N MET A 100 -11.48 16.66 -9.04
CA MET A 100 -10.60 16.48 -7.87
C MET A 100 -10.15 15.00 -7.67
N ALA A 101 -10.50 14.12 -8.61
CA ALA A 101 -10.04 12.75 -8.57
C ALA A 101 -8.51 12.73 -8.77
N PRO A 102 -7.78 11.92 -7.99
CA PRO A 102 -6.33 11.85 -8.02
C PRO A 102 -5.78 11.52 -9.41
N GLU A 103 -6.59 10.83 -10.20
CA GLU A 103 -6.29 10.44 -11.56
C GLU A 103 -6.09 11.65 -12.51
N SER A 104 -6.60 12.83 -12.14
CA SER A 104 -6.48 14.04 -12.95
C SER A 104 -5.13 14.73 -12.83
N PHE A 105 -4.47 14.62 -11.70
CA PHE A 105 -3.18 15.29 -11.43
C PHE A 105 -2.03 14.74 -12.28
N MET A 106 -2.08 13.49 -12.68
CA MET A 106 -0.98 12.81 -13.37
C MET A 106 -0.68 13.31 -14.76
N LEU A 107 -1.69 13.74 -15.49
CA LEU A 107 -1.54 14.04 -16.92
C LEU A 107 -1.18 15.49 -17.20
N ASP A 108 -1.37 16.38 -16.23
CA ASP A 108 -1.00 17.79 -16.38
C ASP A 108 0.45 18.07 -15.95
N ALA A 109 1.01 17.25 -15.05
CA ALA A 109 2.35 17.48 -14.51
C ALA A 109 3.44 16.60 -15.12
N ALA A 110 3.10 15.53 -15.85
CA ALA A 110 4.05 14.51 -16.36
C ALA A 110 4.99 13.96 -15.26
N GLU A 111 4.56 14.00 -14.01
CA GLU A 111 5.35 13.68 -12.83
C GLU A 111 5.01 12.28 -12.31
N GLU A 112 5.90 11.76 -11.52
CA GLU A 112 5.67 10.58 -10.69
C GLU A 112 5.59 11.01 -9.23
N GLY A 113 4.79 10.31 -8.44
CA GLY A 113 4.64 10.65 -7.03
C GLY A 113 3.78 9.68 -6.26
N ILE A 114 3.70 9.95 -4.95
CA ILE A 114 2.84 9.22 -4.02
C ILE A 114 2.02 10.25 -3.26
N ILE A 115 0.71 10.08 -3.26
CA ILE A 115 -0.22 10.95 -2.56
C ILE A 115 -1.23 10.13 -1.75
N LYS A 116 -1.75 10.74 -0.69
CA LYS A 116 -2.86 10.24 0.09
C LYS A 116 -4.12 11.00 -0.31
N THR A 117 -5.16 10.28 -0.71
CA THR A 117 -6.35 10.89 -1.32
C THR A 117 -7.57 9.99 -1.17
N PHE A 118 -8.73 10.43 -1.65
CA PHE A 118 -9.94 9.62 -1.71
C PHE A 118 -10.16 9.13 -3.14
N ASP A 119 -10.46 7.85 -3.27
CA ASP A 119 -10.77 7.27 -4.58
C ASP A 119 -12.25 7.49 -4.97
N HIS A 120 -12.63 6.93 -6.13
CA HIS A 120 -14.02 7.02 -6.65
C HIS A 120 -15.07 6.32 -5.75
N ARG A 121 -14.66 5.51 -4.77
CA ARG A 121 -15.51 4.89 -3.75
C ARG A 121 -15.66 5.78 -2.52
N GLY A 122 -14.96 6.89 -2.43
CA GLY A 122 -14.86 7.72 -1.22
C GLY A 122 -14.01 7.11 -0.12
N VAL A 123 -13.17 6.10 -0.43
CA VAL A 123 -12.25 5.47 0.50
C VAL A 123 -10.90 6.17 0.43
N GLU A 124 -10.29 6.40 1.59
CA GLU A 124 -8.95 6.98 1.68
C GLU A 124 -7.90 5.97 1.24
N VAL A 125 -7.15 6.33 0.20
CA VAL A 125 -6.16 5.46 -0.44
C VAL A 125 -4.78 6.12 -0.48
N LEU A 126 -3.76 5.28 -0.43
CA LEU A 126 -2.40 5.65 -0.82
C LEU A 126 -2.27 5.36 -2.31
N LEU A 127 -1.99 6.40 -3.10
CA LEU A 127 -1.90 6.35 -4.55
C LEU A 127 -0.47 6.68 -4.98
N ALA A 128 0.18 5.73 -5.66
CA ALA A 128 1.40 5.95 -6.41
C ALA A 128 1.07 6.09 -7.90
N PHE A 129 1.68 7.04 -8.57
CA PHE A 129 1.40 7.28 -9.99
C PHE A 129 2.66 7.60 -10.79
N ARG A 130 2.61 7.25 -12.07
CA ARG A 130 3.66 7.53 -13.04
C ARG A 130 3.09 7.73 -14.44
N TYR A 131 3.55 8.76 -15.12
CA TYR A 131 3.24 8.98 -16.54
C TYR A 131 4.23 8.25 -17.45
N ILE A 132 3.71 7.63 -18.52
CA ILE A 132 4.49 6.90 -19.53
C ILE A 132 4.40 7.69 -20.84
N PRO A 133 5.38 8.58 -21.14
CA PRO A 133 5.28 9.51 -22.27
C PRO A 133 5.14 8.82 -23.62
N GLN A 134 5.84 7.68 -23.83
CA GLN A 134 5.85 6.94 -25.08
C GLN A 134 4.47 6.42 -25.47
N LEU A 135 3.65 6.08 -24.49
CA LEU A 135 2.30 5.55 -24.67
C LEU A 135 1.21 6.62 -24.42
N LYS A 136 1.60 7.74 -23.83
CA LYS A 136 0.68 8.77 -23.32
C LYS A 136 -0.31 8.20 -22.30
N TRP A 137 0.16 7.26 -21.48
CA TRP A 137 -0.62 6.60 -20.45
C TRP A 137 -0.19 7.06 -19.06
N GLY A 138 -1.14 7.09 -18.15
CA GLY A 138 -0.90 7.16 -16.72
C GLY A 138 -1.01 5.77 -16.11
N LEU A 139 0.01 5.35 -15.37
CA LEU A 139 0.00 4.17 -14.54
C LEU A 139 -0.24 4.58 -13.09
N MET A 140 -1.22 4.00 -12.46
CA MET A 140 -1.56 4.24 -11.06
C MET A 140 -1.63 2.94 -10.30
N VAL A 141 -1.10 2.96 -9.10
CA VAL A 141 -1.23 1.87 -8.13
C VAL A 141 -1.83 2.48 -6.87
N LYS A 142 -2.97 1.98 -6.45
CA LYS A 142 -3.62 2.43 -5.22
C LYS A 142 -3.86 1.26 -4.28
N GLN A 143 -3.84 1.56 -2.98
CA GLN A 143 -4.18 0.64 -1.91
C GLN A 143 -4.91 1.41 -0.82
N ASP A 144 -5.88 0.80 -0.17
CA ASP A 144 -6.60 1.42 0.94
C ASP A 144 -5.60 1.73 2.07
N THR A 145 -5.66 2.96 2.59
CA THR A 145 -4.76 3.43 3.66
C THR A 145 -4.85 2.53 4.90
N SER A 146 -6.04 2.04 5.21
CA SER A 146 -6.28 1.13 6.33
C SER A 146 -5.51 -0.18 6.19
N GLU A 147 -5.42 -0.74 4.97
CA GLU A 147 -4.65 -1.95 4.71
C GLU A 147 -3.15 -1.66 4.68
N ALA A 148 -2.73 -0.60 3.98
CA ALA A 148 -1.33 -0.23 3.86
C ALA A 148 -0.66 -0.02 5.24
N PHE A 149 -1.39 0.51 6.22
CA PHE A 149 -0.87 0.77 7.57
C PHE A 149 -1.30 -0.27 8.62
N LYS A 150 -2.00 -1.33 8.24
CA LYS A 150 -2.49 -2.37 9.17
C LYS A 150 -1.38 -2.94 10.03
N SER A 151 -0.27 -3.35 9.43
CA SER A 151 0.87 -3.92 10.16
C SER A 151 1.49 -2.94 11.16
N ILE A 152 1.51 -1.64 10.83
CA ILE A 152 2.02 -0.60 11.72
C ILE A 152 1.10 -0.42 12.93
N VAL A 153 -0.21 -0.44 12.71
CA VAL A 153 -1.21 -0.34 13.79
C VAL A 153 -1.14 -1.56 14.72
N GLU A 154 -1.01 -2.75 14.15
CA GLU A 154 -0.84 -3.98 14.92
C GLU A 154 0.43 -3.95 15.77
N LEU A 155 1.56 -3.57 15.19
CA LEU A 155 2.83 -3.42 15.90
C LEU A 155 2.73 -2.37 17.02
N LYS A 156 2.14 -1.23 16.76
CA LYS A 156 1.89 -0.20 17.78
C LYS A 156 1.10 -0.76 18.96
N ASN A 157 0.02 -1.48 18.69
CA ASN A 157 -0.81 -2.06 19.74
C ASN A 157 -0.06 -3.10 20.55
N GLN A 158 0.76 -3.94 19.92
CA GLN A 158 1.62 -4.91 20.62
C GLN A 158 2.62 -4.22 21.55
N VAL A 159 3.29 -3.16 21.07
CA VAL A 159 4.24 -2.37 21.88
C VAL A 159 3.54 -1.73 23.09
N ILE A 160 2.37 -1.12 22.88
CA ILE A 160 1.59 -0.52 23.97
C ILE A 160 1.18 -1.59 25.01
N THR A 161 0.69 -2.73 24.55
CA THR A 161 0.29 -3.84 25.47
C THR A 161 1.48 -4.33 26.28
N LEU A 162 2.64 -4.51 25.65
CA LEU A 162 3.86 -4.94 26.34
C LEU A 162 4.33 -3.90 27.37
N ALA A 163 4.25 -2.61 27.02
CA ALA A 163 4.59 -1.51 27.91
C ALA A 163 3.67 -1.49 29.17
N ILE A 164 2.37 -1.63 28.98
CA ILE A 164 1.41 -1.70 30.09
C ILE A 164 1.68 -2.92 30.97
N ALA A 165 1.90 -4.09 30.37
CA ALA A 165 2.21 -5.31 31.10
C ALA A 165 3.48 -5.17 31.95
N SER A 166 4.53 -4.56 31.39
CA SER A 166 5.79 -4.33 32.14
C SER A 166 5.60 -3.39 33.33
N VAL A 167 4.82 -2.31 33.17
CA VAL A 167 4.49 -1.40 34.28
C VAL A 167 3.72 -2.14 35.39
N CYS A 168 2.72 -2.94 35.03
CA CYS A 168 1.97 -3.75 35.99
C CYS A 168 2.88 -4.72 36.79
N ILE A 169 3.81 -5.39 36.11
CA ILE A 169 4.76 -6.28 36.75
C ILE A 169 5.64 -5.51 37.74
N ILE A 170 6.17 -4.35 37.36
CA ILE A 170 6.98 -3.49 38.23
C ILE A 170 6.19 -3.07 39.47
N VAL A 171 4.94 -2.63 39.29
CA VAL A 171 4.06 -2.24 40.42
C VAL A 171 3.86 -3.43 41.37
N VAL A 172 3.61 -4.63 40.87
CA VAL A 172 3.47 -5.85 41.69
C VAL A 172 4.76 -6.14 42.45
N ILE A 173 5.91 -6.10 41.81
CA ILE A 173 7.22 -6.32 42.45
C ILE A 173 7.44 -5.32 43.57
N VAL A 174 7.22 -4.00 43.30
CA VAL A 174 7.38 -2.95 44.30
C VAL A 174 6.44 -3.17 45.47
N PHE A 175 5.18 -3.57 45.24
CA PHE A 175 4.22 -3.86 46.26
C PHE A 175 4.65 -5.04 47.15
N VAL A 176 5.11 -6.13 46.52
CA VAL A 176 5.61 -7.31 47.25
C VAL A 176 6.83 -6.96 48.10
N LEU A 177 7.78 -6.24 47.55
CA LEU A 177 8.98 -5.81 48.27
C LEU A 177 8.65 -4.87 49.42
N ALA A 178 7.74 -3.91 49.20
CA ALA A 178 7.32 -2.99 50.26
C ALA A 178 6.65 -3.70 51.44
N HIS A 179 5.76 -4.66 51.16
CA HIS A 179 5.04 -5.37 52.22
C HIS A 179 5.85 -6.50 52.84
N GLY A 180 6.64 -7.23 52.02
CA GLY A 180 7.41 -8.38 52.51
C GLY A 180 8.71 -8.03 53.22
N ILE A 181 9.34 -6.94 52.86
CA ILE A 181 10.68 -6.57 53.39
C ILE A 181 10.65 -5.23 54.11
N THR A 182 10.18 -4.18 53.48
CA THR A 182 10.31 -2.81 54.01
C THR A 182 9.46 -2.58 55.26
N HIS A 183 8.21 -3.03 55.28
CA HIS A 183 7.33 -2.91 56.44
C HIS A 183 7.82 -3.67 57.68
N PRO A 184 8.25 -4.93 57.61
CA PRO A 184 8.84 -5.61 58.74
C PRO A 184 10.08 -4.92 59.29
N ILE A 185 10.99 -4.48 58.45
CA ILE A 185 12.21 -3.76 58.87
C ILE A 185 11.86 -2.48 59.61
N LEU A 186 10.96 -1.66 59.07
CA LEU A 186 10.51 -0.45 59.76
C LEU A 186 9.90 -0.69 61.12
N ARG A 187 9.13 -1.78 61.29
CA ARG A 187 8.57 -2.19 62.59
C ARG A 187 9.67 -2.57 63.57
N LEU A 188 10.71 -3.30 63.11
CA LEU A 188 11.86 -3.64 63.96
C LEU A 188 12.62 -2.40 64.40
N VAL A 189 12.86 -1.46 63.50
CA VAL A 189 13.53 -0.18 63.79
C VAL A 189 12.72 0.64 64.80
N GLN A 190 11.40 0.71 64.64
CA GLN A 190 10.50 1.42 65.56
C GLN A 190 10.52 0.78 66.95
N GLY A 191 10.48 -0.57 67.00
CA GLY A 191 10.58 -1.32 68.28
C GLY A 191 11.92 -1.09 68.97
N ALA A 192 13.04 -1.16 68.25
CA ALA A 192 14.36 -0.89 68.78
C ALA A 192 14.48 0.55 69.33
N ASN A 193 13.93 1.54 68.64
CA ASN A 193 13.89 2.93 69.09
C ASN A 193 13.02 3.12 70.35
N ALA A 194 11.89 2.38 70.47
CA ALA A 194 11.05 2.43 71.66
C ALA A 194 11.77 1.85 72.91
N ILE A 195 12.48 0.77 72.75
CA ILE A 195 13.31 0.15 73.80
C ILE A 195 14.46 1.07 74.15
N GLY A 196 15.15 1.66 73.20
CA GLY A 196 16.27 2.61 73.42
C GLY A 196 15.84 3.90 74.16
N ARG A 197 14.56 4.28 74.11
CA ARG A 197 13.97 5.39 74.85
C ARG A 197 13.47 5.02 76.25
N GLY A 198 13.77 3.78 76.70
CA GLY A 198 13.41 3.31 78.06
C GLY A 198 12.07 2.61 78.19
N ASN A 199 11.35 2.38 77.12
CA ASN A 199 10.09 1.59 77.14
C ASN A 199 10.42 0.09 77.03
N LEU A 200 10.88 -0.54 78.11
CA LEU A 200 11.27 -1.97 78.18
C LEU A 200 10.09 -2.90 78.09
N GLY A 201 8.85 -2.46 78.21
CA GLY A 201 7.64 -3.26 78.13
C GLY A 201 7.09 -3.42 76.69
N HIS A 202 7.73 -2.79 75.69
CA HIS A 202 7.24 -2.85 74.29
C HIS A 202 7.49 -4.22 73.68
N ARG A 203 6.41 -4.99 73.42
CA ARG A 203 6.46 -6.28 72.73
C ARG A 203 6.21 -6.10 71.22
N LEU A 204 7.13 -6.53 70.41
CA LEU A 204 6.94 -6.57 68.95
C LEU A 204 5.98 -7.74 68.62
N PRO A 205 4.88 -7.51 67.92
CA PRO A 205 4.04 -8.59 67.46
C PRO A 205 4.77 -9.35 66.34
N ILE A 206 5.34 -10.51 66.70
CA ILE A 206 5.95 -11.44 65.75
C ILE A 206 4.79 -12.22 65.11
N LYS A 207 4.44 -11.88 63.87
CA LYS A 207 3.55 -12.69 63.05
C LYS A 207 4.42 -13.53 62.14
N SER A 208 4.89 -14.68 62.68
CA SER A 208 5.47 -15.77 61.88
C SER A 208 4.34 -16.78 61.66
N GLU A 209 3.86 -16.86 60.45
CA GLU A 209 3.15 -18.03 59.96
C GLU A 209 4.18 -18.77 59.09
N ASP A 210 4.72 -19.85 59.60
CA ASP A 210 5.43 -20.89 58.84
C ASP A 210 4.41 -21.66 57.98
#